data_5c9bdaadb429cdaccd8d9cc7f1f28c78
#
_entry.id   5c9bdaadb429cdaccd8d9cc7f1f28c78
#
_cell.length_a   1.000
_cell.length_b   1.000
_cell.length_c   1.000
_cell.angle_alpha   90.00
_cell.angle_beta   90.00
_cell.angle_gamma   90.00
#
_symmetry.space_group_name_H-M   'P 1'
#
loop_
_entity.id
_entity.type
_entity.pdbx_description
1 polymer ?
#
loop_
_entity_poly.entity_id
_entity_poly.type
_entity_poly.pdbx_seq_one_letter_code
_entity_poly.pdbx_strand_id
1 'polypeptide(L)'
;MKRKTILLLFCTLVQFLSAQTALRCGTCAAPMPTAALTAHSRAQRAPSQTDLSTLDLLIVYDKTGGDYAAANGGEAAHAQRIVDLSNVVLNNSHIAARFRLAGTLRLPDAVQSVQQGLTFVLSHEGVAAERRRVHADIVVLCSEPVNDGLSGVAPLEAKKSAAMASVRASAASGSYTVVHEIGHIFGCQHSREAMDAGTHPYAVGASRAPYYTVMGFPSQEGLVEQAPIFSSPNSVWKGVVMGSATEDCVRKINERLSEVLAFDQQDEG
;
A
#
# COMPACT_ATOMS: atom_id res chain seq x y z
N MET A 1 46.53 -42.30 25.93
CA MET A 1 45.83 -42.21 24.64
C MET A 1 44.83 -41.05 24.72
N LYS A 2 45.12 -39.92 24.12
CA LYS A 2 44.29 -38.70 24.19
C LYS A 2 43.44 -38.65 22.92
N ARG A 3 42.12 -38.72 23.06
CA ARG A 3 41.16 -38.53 21.96
C ARG A 3 41.03 -37.01 21.72
N LYS A 4 41.39 -36.58 20.49
CA LYS A 4 41.15 -35.21 20.02
C LYS A 4 39.72 -35.17 19.46
N THR A 5 38.87 -34.38 20.08
CA THR A 5 37.54 -34.05 19.57
C THR A 5 37.71 -32.92 18.55
N ILE A 6 37.36 -33.16 17.30
CA ILE A 6 37.34 -32.15 16.22
C ILE A 6 35.97 -31.46 16.31
N LEU A 7 35.98 -30.20 16.66
CA LEU A 7 34.83 -29.32 16.64
C LEU A 7 34.66 -28.75 15.23
N LEU A 8 33.70 -29.28 14.47
CA LEU A 8 33.31 -28.70 13.17
C LEU A 8 32.54 -27.40 13.43
N LEU A 9 33.18 -26.30 13.10
CA LEU A 9 32.56 -24.97 13.08
C LEU A 9 31.70 -24.87 11.79
N PHE A 10 30.40 -25.03 11.91
CA PHE A 10 29.48 -24.64 10.85
C PHE A 10 29.40 -23.13 10.80
N CYS A 11 30.11 -22.54 9.87
CA CYS A 11 30.01 -21.13 9.51
C CYS A 11 28.74 -20.95 8.66
N THR A 12 27.59 -20.72 9.30
CA THR A 12 26.39 -20.30 8.59
C THR A 12 26.57 -18.86 8.16
N LEU A 13 26.82 -18.70 6.88
CA LEU A 13 26.82 -17.40 6.20
C LEU A 13 25.40 -16.87 6.19
N VAL A 14 25.01 -16.15 7.24
CA VAL A 14 23.78 -15.36 7.25
C VAL A 14 24.07 -14.15 6.37
N GLN A 15 23.66 -14.22 5.12
CA GLN A 15 23.59 -13.05 4.26
C GLN A 15 22.57 -12.10 4.91
N PHE A 16 23.06 -10.97 5.40
CA PHE A 16 22.24 -9.85 5.78
C PHE A 16 21.52 -9.34 4.52
N LEU A 17 20.28 -9.81 4.29
CA LEU A 17 19.32 -9.00 3.56
C LEU A 17 19.18 -7.71 4.38
N SER A 18 19.55 -6.59 3.79
CA SER A 18 19.26 -5.28 4.37
C SER A 18 17.74 -5.21 4.57
N ALA A 19 17.31 -5.35 5.81
CA ALA A 19 15.90 -5.27 6.16
C ALA A 19 15.42 -3.87 5.77
N GLN A 20 14.65 -3.79 4.68
CA GLN A 20 13.86 -2.60 4.43
C GLN A 20 12.87 -2.48 5.59
N THR A 21 12.91 -1.34 6.27
CA THR A 21 12.03 -1.08 7.41
C THR A 21 10.59 -1.12 6.92
N ALA A 22 9.84 -2.13 7.34
CA ALA A 22 8.42 -2.21 7.04
C ALA A 22 7.65 -1.36 8.06
N LEU A 23 6.85 -0.41 7.59
CA LEU A 23 5.97 0.38 8.43
C LEU A 23 4.68 -0.40 8.71
N ARG A 24 4.30 -0.48 9.99
CA ARG A 24 3.11 -1.19 10.46
C ARG A 24 1.97 -0.21 10.64
N CYS A 25 0.83 -0.44 9.97
CA CYS A 25 -0.39 0.33 10.19
C CYS A 25 -1.44 -0.50 10.95
N GLY A 26 -1.57 -0.26 12.25
CA GLY A 26 -2.51 -0.98 13.13
C GLY A 26 -3.93 -0.41 13.18
N THR A 27 -4.17 0.82 12.72
CA THR A 27 -5.41 1.55 13.05
C THR A 27 -6.08 2.25 11.88
N CYS A 28 -5.69 1.97 10.63
CA CYS A 28 -6.19 2.69 9.46
C CYS A 28 -7.60 2.26 8.98
N ALA A 29 -8.26 1.32 9.64
CA ALA A 29 -9.55 0.81 9.19
C ALA A 29 -10.71 1.33 10.04
N ALA A 30 -11.17 2.55 9.81
CA ALA A 30 -12.55 2.90 10.12
C ALA A 30 -13.43 2.45 8.95
N PRO A 31 -14.52 1.67 9.16
CA PRO A 31 -15.41 1.29 8.07
C PRO A 31 -16.04 2.55 7.46
N MET A 32 -16.00 2.64 6.13
CA MET A 32 -16.60 3.74 5.38
C MET A 32 -18.12 3.69 5.49
N PRO A 33 -18.79 4.81 5.82
CA PRO A 33 -20.23 4.91 5.63
C PRO A 33 -20.55 4.82 4.12
N THR A 34 -21.53 4.04 3.77
CA THR A 34 -21.95 3.71 2.40
C THR A 34 -22.44 4.89 1.56
N ALA A 35 -22.39 6.12 2.08
CA ALA A 35 -23.04 7.30 1.50
C ALA A 35 -22.08 8.33 0.85
N ALA A 36 -20.77 8.10 0.74
CA ALA A 36 -19.79 9.16 0.42
C ALA A 36 -19.25 9.13 -1.02
N LEU A 37 -20.07 8.81 -2.03
CA LEU A 37 -19.66 8.88 -3.45
C LEU A 37 -20.17 10.13 -4.19
N THR A 38 -20.52 11.21 -3.49
CA THR A 38 -20.89 12.47 -4.14
C THR A 38 -19.70 13.44 -4.17
N ALA A 39 -19.19 13.65 -5.37
CA ALA A 39 -18.12 14.60 -5.67
C ALA A 39 -18.57 16.04 -5.42
N HIS A 40 -17.83 16.77 -4.59
CA HIS A 40 -17.88 18.23 -4.54
C HIS A 40 -16.46 18.76 -4.60
N SER A 41 -16.03 19.20 -5.77
CA SER A 41 -14.85 20.03 -5.90
C SER A 41 -14.99 21.05 -7.02
N ARG A 42 -14.59 22.26 -6.76
CA ARG A 42 -14.48 23.34 -7.74
C ARG A 42 -13.11 23.24 -8.41
N ALA A 43 -13.13 22.81 -9.65
CA ALA A 43 -12.25 23.02 -10.77
C ALA A 43 -10.77 23.44 -10.54
N GLN A 44 -9.90 22.46 -10.35
CA GLN A 44 -8.74 22.31 -11.21
C GLN A 44 -9.09 21.24 -12.24
N ARG A 45 -8.82 21.49 -13.55
CA ARG A 45 -9.17 20.56 -14.62
C ARG A 45 -8.41 19.26 -14.39
N ALA A 46 -9.11 18.20 -14.02
CA ALA A 46 -8.51 16.87 -13.96
C ALA A 46 -7.82 16.55 -15.31
N PRO A 47 -6.65 15.89 -15.28
CA PRO A 47 -6.00 15.44 -16.51
C PRO A 47 -6.98 14.62 -17.35
N SER A 48 -6.92 14.75 -18.68
CA SER A 48 -7.77 13.94 -19.55
C SER A 48 -7.41 12.46 -19.37
N GLN A 49 -8.38 11.56 -19.51
CA GLN A 49 -8.13 10.10 -19.32
C GLN A 49 -7.05 9.55 -20.28
N THR A 50 -6.73 10.27 -21.35
CA THR A 50 -5.69 9.91 -22.33
C THR A 50 -4.27 10.20 -21.86
N ASP A 51 -4.09 11.02 -20.82
CA ASP A 51 -2.78 11.47 -20.35
C ASP A 51 -2.36 10.83 -19.02
N LEU A 52 -3.16 9.89 -18.50
CA LEU A 52 -2.86 9.23 -17.24
C LEU A 52 -1.91 8.05 -17.42
N SER A 53 -0.83 8.03 -16.64
CA SER A 53 0.03 6.86 -16.49
C SER A 53 -0.76 5.72 -15.84
N THR A 54 -0.53 4.49 -16.30
CA THR A 54 -1.24 3.31 -15.74
C THR A 54 -0.28 2.48 -14.91
N LEU A 55 -0.64 2.26 -13.65
CA LEU A 55 0.05 1.38 -12.70
C LEU A 55 -0.73 0.07 -12.59
N ASP A 56 -0.10 -1.03 -12.91
CA ASP A 56 -0.71 -2.35 -12.93
C ASP A 56 -0.61 -3.05 -11.58
N LEU A 57 -1.78 -3.44 -11.03
CA LEU A 57 -1.90 -4.13 -9.76
C LEU A 57 -2.22 -5.62 -9.96
N LEU A 58 -1.43 -6.48 -9.33
CA LEU A 58 -1.79 -7.89 -9.11
C LEU A 58 -2.36 -8.02 -7.69
N ILE A 59 -3.62 -8.46 -7.58
CA ILE A 59 -4.25 -8.77 -6.29
C ILE A 59 -4.11 -10.27 -6.02
N VAL A 60 -3.42 -10.62 -4.96
CA VAL A 60 -3.21 -11.99 -4.51
C VAL A 60 -4.10 -12.25 -3.30
N TYR A 61 -4.73 -13.40 -3.27
CA TYR A 61 -5.50 -13.86 -2.11
C TYR A 61 -4.82 -15.08 -1.51
N ASP A 62 -4.59 -15.07 -0.22
CA ASP A 62 -4.39 -16.31 0.51
C ASP A 62 -5.73 -17.03 0.68
N LYS A 63 -5.74 -18.21 1.30
CA LYS A 63 -6.98 -18.95 1.53
C LYS A 63 -8.03 -18.12 2.28
N THR A 64 -7.64 -17.41 3.33
CA THR A 64 -8.55 -16.66 4.20
C THR A 64 -9.11 -15.41 3.53
N GLY A 65 -8.27 -14.68 2.81
CA GLY A 65 -8.67 -13.50 2.04
C GLY A 65 -9.58 -13.87 0.86
N GLY A 66 -9.29 -14.98 0.17
CA GLY A 66 -10.15 -15.48 -0.89
C GLY A 66 -11.49 -15.96 -0.38
N ASP A 67 -11.55 -16.62 0.78
CA ASP A 67 -12.80 -17.02 1.42
C ASP A 67 -13.64 -15.80 1.83
N TYR A 68 -12.99 -14.75 2.38
CA TYR A 68 -13.63 -13.47 2.65
C TYR A 68 -14.20 -12.82 1.39
N ALA A 69 -13.40 -12.71 0.33
CA ALA A 69 -13.82 -12.10 -0.93
C ALA A 69 -14.99 -12.88 -1.57
N ALA A 70 -14.94 -14.22 -1.55
CA ALA A 70 -16.03 -15.09 -2.04
C ALA A 70 -17.34 -14.86 -1.30
N ALA A 71 -17.28 -14.68 0.03
CA ALA A 71 -18.46 -14.40 0.85
C ALA A 71 -18.99 -12.96 0.67
N ASN A 72 -18.21 -12.04 0.09
CA ASN A 72 -18.52 -10.62 -0.05
C ASN A 72 -18.58 -10.15 -1.52
N GLY A 73 -19.16 -10.95 -2.40
CA GLY A 73 -19.44 -10.60 -3.79
C GLY A 73 -18.48 -11.19 -4.82
N GLY A 74 -17.50 -11.98 -4.38
CA GLY A 74 -16.51 -12.65 -5.23
C GLY A 74 -15.19 -11.91 -5.38
N GLU A 75 -14.13 -12.66 -5.71
CA GLU A 75 -12.77 -12.13 -5.79
C GLU A 75 -12.63 -11.03 -6.85
N ALA A 76 -13.27 -11.17 -8.01
CA ALA A 76 -13.21 -10.18 -9.07
C ALA A 76 -13.83 -8.83 -8.65
N ALA A 77 -15.00 -8.87 -8.03
CA ALA A 77 -15.67 -7.66 -7.54
C ALA A 77 -14.88 -7.01 -6.38
N HIS A 78 -14.32 -7.83 -5.50
CA HIS A 78 -13.48 -7.38 -4.41
C HIS A 78 -12.21 -6.69 -4.93
N ALA A 79 -11.50 -7.31 -5.89
CA ALA A 79 -10.29 -6.74 -6.50
C ALA A 79 -10.60 -5.43 -7.25
N GLN A 80 -11.70 -5.38 -8.02
CA GLN A 80 -12.09 -4.16 -8.72
C GLN A 80 -12.41 -3.03 -7.73
N ARG A 81 -13.11 -3.33 -6.63
CA ARG A 81 -13.40 -2.33 -5.59
C ARG A 81 -12.12 -1.75 -4.97
N ILE A 82 -11.08 -2.56 -4.76
CA ILE A 82 -9.76 -2.09 -4.30
C ILE A 82 -9.19 -1.07 -5.28
N VAL A 83 -9.20 -1.39 -6.57
CA VAL A 83 -8.72 -0.49 -7.63
C VAL A 83 -9.53 0.79 -7.67
N ASP A 84 -10.85 0.70 -7.60
CA ASP A 84 -11.74 1.87 -7.65
C ASP A 84 -11.51 2.81 -6.46
N LEU A 85 -11.42 2.28 -5.24
CA LEU A 85 -11.12 3.08 -4.04
C LEU A 85 -9.75 3.75 -4.13
N SER A 86 -8.74 3.05 -4.65
CA SER A 86 -7.41 3.60 -4.84
C SER A 86 -7.39 4.72 -5.88
N ASN A 87 -8.13 4.55 -6.97
CA ASN A 87 -8.28 5.56 -8.01
C ASN A 87 -9.02 6.81 -7.55
N VAL A 88 -9.99 6.69 -6.64
CA VAL A 88 -10.63 7.86 -6.00
C VAL A 88 -9.57 8.74 -5.32
N VAL A 89 -8.63 8.13 -4.60
CA VAL A 89 -7.56 8.88 -3.91
C VAL A 89 -6.61 9.55 -4.88
N LEU A 90 -6.14 8.84 -5.93
CA LEU A 90 -5.27 9.44 -6.94
C LEU A 90 -5.94 10.62 -7.65
N ASN A 91 -7.19 10.44 -8.06
CA ASN A 91 -7.95 11.51 -8.74
C ASN A 91 -8.17 12.74 -7.85
N ASN A 92 -8.58 12.52 -6.59
CA ASN A 92 -8.79 13.62 -5.65
C ASN A 92 -7.47 14.34 -5.27
N SER A 93 -6.35 13.64 -5.36
CA SER A 93 -5.00 14.19 -5.13
C SER A 93 -4.39 14.84 -6.37
N HIS A 94 -5.09 14.83 -7.50
CA HIS A 94 -4.60 15.32 -8.81
C HIS A 94 -3.28 14.66 -9.27
N ILE A 95 -3.07 13.40 -8.91
CA ILE A 95 -1.95 12.60 -9.39
C ILE A 95 -2.29 12.11 -10.80
N ALA A 96 -1.41 12.38 -11.79
CA ALA A 96 -1.62 12.01 -13.19
C ALA A 96 -1.36 10.51 -13.45
N ALA A 97 -1.93 9.66 -12.62
CA ALA A 97 -1.85 8.20 -12.71
C ALA A 97 -3.18 7.55 -12.35
N ARG A 98 -3.33 6.30 -12.77
CA ARG A 98 -4.44 5.43 -12.36
C ARG A 98 -3.93 4.02 -12.11
N PHE A 99 -4.55 3.30 -11.21
CA PHE A 99 -4.38 1.88 -11.07
C PHE A 99 -5.27 1.11 -12.04
N ARG A 100 -4.76 0.00 -12.56
CA ARG A 100 -5.49 -0.98 -13.34
C ARG A 100 -5.33 -2.36 -12.69
N LEU A 101 -6.38 -3.14 -12.66
CA LEU A 101 -6.29 -4.55 -12.25
C LEU A 101 -5.62 -5.34 -13.37
N ALA A 102 -4.38 -5.78 -13.18
CA ALA A 102 -3.66 -6.62 -14.11
C ALA A 102 -4.08 -8.09 -14.01
N GLY A 103 -4.46 -8.53 -12.81
CA GLY A 103 -4.92 -9.89 -12.58
C GLY A 103 -5.22 -10.18 -11.12
N THR A 104 -5.73 -11.38 -10.88
CA THR A 104 -5.90 -11.93 -9.54
C THR A 104 -5.24 -13.31 -9.46
N LEU A 105 -4.70 -13.66 -8.30
CA LEU A 105 -4.12 -14.96 -8.01
C LEU A 105 -4.66 -15.46 -6.67
N ARG A 106 -5.19 -16.68 -6.62
CA ARG A 106 -5.57 -17.33 -5.37
C ARG A 106 -4.55 -18.40 -5.00
N LEU A 107 -4.09 -18.36 -3.75
CA LEU A 107 -3.16 -19.33 -3.16
C LEU A 107 -3.92 -20.23 -2.17
N PRO A 108 -3.52 -21.50 -2.04
CA PRO A 108 -4.14 -22.44 -1.09
C PRO A 108 -3.70 -22.20 0.36
N ASP A 109 -2.59 -21.51 0.56
CA ASP A 109 -2.00 -21.24 1.87
C ASP A 109 -2.81 -20.22 2.64
N ALA A 110 -2.67 -20.23 3.98
CA ALA A 110 -3.23 -19.22 4.87
C ALA A 110 -2.11 -18.63 5.73
N VAL A 111 -1.97 -17.30 5.70
CA VAL A 111 -1.03 -16.61 6.58
C VAL A 111 -1.65 -16.36 7.96
N GLN A 112 -0.81 -16.32 9.00
CA GLN A 112 -1.28 -16.16 10.39
C GLN A 112 -1.42 -14.70 10.80
N SER A 113 -0.78 -13.79 10.06
CA SER A 113 -0.84 -12.35 10.31
C SER A 113 -0.57 -11.56 9.03
N VAL A 114 -1.02 -10.32 8.98
CA VAL A 114 -0.71 -9.38 7.88
C VAL A 114 0.80 -9.18 7.74
N GLN A 115 1.53 -9.11 8.87
CA GLN A 115 3.00 -9.01 8.84
C GLN A 115 3.65 -10.25 8.22
N GLN A 116 3.19 -11.47 8.58
CA GLN A 116 3.68 -12.70 7.96
C GLN A 116 3.33 -12.75 6.48
N GLY A 117 2.17 -12.22 6.11
CA GLY A 117 1.72 -12.12 4.72
C GLY A 117 2.68 -11.34 3.84
N LEU A 118 3.27 -10.27 4.33
CA LEU A 118 4.29 -9.52 3.59
C LEU A 118 5.53 -10.39 3.32
N THR A 119 6.05 -11.07 4.34
CA THR A 119 7.20 -11.98 4.16
C THR A 119 6.88 -13.12 3.20
N PHE A 120 5.67 -13.68 3.32
CA PHE A 120 5.18 -14.76 2.47
C PHE A 120 5.12 -14.32 1.00
N VAL A 121 4.47 -13.20 0.69
CA VAL A 121 4.30 -12.75 -0.71
C VAL A 121 5.63 -12.36 -1.35
N LEU A 122 6.56 -11.80 -0.59
CA LEU A 122 7.90 -11.43 -1.05
C LEU A 122 8.76 -12.64 -1.47
N SER A 123 8.53 -13.81 -0.89
CA SER A 123 9.31 -15.03 -1.15
C SER A 123 8.57 -16.08 -1.99
N HIS A 124 7.32 -15.84 -2.37
CA HIS A 124 6.49 -16.85 -3.02
C HIS A 124 6.74 -16.90 -4.53
N GLU A 125 7.36 -17.97 -5.04
CA GLU A 125 7.72 -18.11 -6.46
C GLU A 125 6.53 -18.01 -7.43
N GLY A 126 5.38 -18.58 -7.05
CA GLY A 126 4.16 -18.50 -7.85
C GLY A 126 3.63 -17.06 -8.00
N VAL A 127 3.78 -16.23 -6.95
CA VAL A 127 3.45 -14.80 -7.01
C VAL A 127 4.42 -14.07 -7.94
N ALA A 128 5.71 -14.33 -7.82
CA ALA A 128 6.72 -13.74 -8.68
C ALA A 128 6.49 -14.11 -10.16
N ALA A 129 6.15 -15.38 -10.44
CA ALA A 129 5.81 -15.83 -11.79
C ALA A 129 4.57 -15.15 -12.34
N GLU A 130 3.51 -15.05 -11.55
CA GLU A 130 2.27 -14.41 -11.98
C GLU A 130 2.44 -12.91 -12.19
N ARG A 131 3.20 -12.23 -11.28
CA ARG A 131 3.54 -10.82 -11.44
C ARG A 131 4.19 -10.55 -12.80
N ARG A 132 5.19 -11.36 -13.19
CA ARG A 132 5.84 -11.24 -14.52
C ARG A 132 4.85 -11.51 -15.66
N ARG A 133 4.02 -12.56 -15.52
CA ARG A 133 3.04 -12.94 -16.55
C ARG A 133 2.03 -11.85 -16.88
N VAL A 134 1.59 -11.11 -15.85
CA VAL A 134 0.59 -10.05 -16.01
C VAL A 134 1.20 -8.65 -16.06
N HIS A 135 2.53 -8.54 -16.05
CA HIS A 135 3.26 -7.28 -16.06
C HIS A 135 2.82 -6.31 -14.96
N ALA A 136 2.68 -6.81 -13.72
CA ALA A 136 2.22 -5.96 -12.62
C ALA A 136 3.37 -5.18 -11.98
N ASP A 137 3.17 -3.87 -11.83
CA ASP A 137 4.10 -2.97 -11.13
C ASP A 137 4.12 -3.25 -9.62
N ILE A 138 2.95 -3.47 -9.05
CA ILE A 138 2.75 -3.64 -7.61
C ILE A 138 1.90 -4.88 -7.33
N VAL A 139 2.22 -5.60 -6.26
CA VAL A 139 1.46 -6.77 -5.78
C VAL A 139 0.83 -6.43 -4.43
N VAL A 140 -0.42 -6.82 -4.26
CA VAL A 140 -1.15 -6.68 -2.98
C VAL A 140 -1.68 -8.05 -2.56
N LEU A 141 -1.19 -8.58 -1.44
CA LEU A 141 -1.75 -9.76 -0.79
C LEU A 141 -2.93 -9.35 0.10
N CYS A 142 -4.07 -9.95 -0.14
CA CYS A 142 -5.25 -9.85 0.71
C CYS A 142 -5.40 -11.14 1.54
N SER A 143 -5.38 -11.01 2.86
CA SER A 143 -5.58 -12.09 3.83
C SER A 143 -6.58 -11.66 4.90
N GLU A 144 -7.22 -12.61 5.60
CA GLU A 144 -8.15 -12.28 6.70
C GLU A 144 -7.77 -13.08 7.96
N PRO A 145 -6.61 -12.80 8.57
CA PRO A 145 -6.16 -13.50 9.77
C PRO A 145 -7.00 -13.13 11.00
N VAL A 146 -7.28 -14.12 11.87
CA VAL A 146 -8.26 -13.98 12.95
C VAL A 146 -7.79 -13.03 14.07
N ASN A 147 -6.50 -13.00 14.39
CA ASN A 147 -5.97 -12.33 15.59
C ASN A 147 -4.79 -11.40 15.26
N ASP A 148 -4.98 -10.53 14.28
CA ASP A 148 -3.96 -9.56 13.92
C ASP A 148 -4.55 -8.15 13.98
N GLY A 149 -4.01 -7.30 14.83
CA GLY A 149 -4.44 -5.90 14.97
C GLY A 149 -4.01 -5.00 13.80
N LEU A 150 -3.31 -5.54 12.78
CA LEU A 150 -2.86 -4.77 11.62
C LEU A 150 -3.92 -4.79 10.51
N SER A 151 -4.11 -3.63 9.88
CA SER A 151 -4.91 -3.51 8.66
C SER A 151 -4.08 -3.68 7.40
N GLY A 152 -2.81 -3.26 7.42
CA GLY A 152 -1.88 -3.39 6.32
C GLY A 152 -0.42 -3.25 6.75
N VAL A 153 0.47 -3.57 5.83
CA VAL A 153 1.91 -3.38 5.94
C VAL A 153 2.55 -3.37 4.56
N ALA A 154 3.49 -2.44 4.33
CA ALA A 154 4.32 -2.41 3.14
C ALA A 154 5.74 -1.91 3.46
N PRO A 155 6.75 -2.22 2.63
CA PRO A 155 8.06 -1.61 2.73
C PRO A 155 8.02 -0.14 2.35
N LEU A 156 8.77 0.69 3.09
CA LEU A 156 8.91 2.10 2.75
C LEU A 156 9.87 2.27 1.57
N GLU A 157 9.46 3.07 0.58
CA GLU A 157 10.27 3.40 -0.60
C GLU A 157 10.81 2.14 -1.30
N ALA A 158 9.89 1.22 -1.59
CA ALA A 158 10.22 -0.11 -2.10
C ALA A 158 10.88 -0.05 -3.48
N LYS A 159 11.85 -0.94 -3.70
CA LYS A 159 12.37 -1.27 -5.04
C LYS A 159 11.47 -2.31 -5.69
N LYS A 160 11.64 -2.56 -7.01
CA LYS A 160 10.87 -3.53 -7.79
C LYS A 160 10.64 -4.85 -7.05
N SER A 161 11.70 -5.50 -6.55
CA SER A 161 11.61 -6.80 -5.87
C SER A 161 10.77 -6.79 -4.59
N ALA A 162 10.58 -5.62 -3.99
CA ALA A 162 9.86 -5.42 -2.75
C ALA A 162 8.58 -4.56 -2.90
N ALA A 163 8.18 -4.20 -4.13
CA ALA A 163 6.96 -3.43 -4.39
C ALA A 163 5.71 -4.29 -4.17
N MET A 164 5.54 -4.75 -2.94
CA MET A 164 4.46 -5.63 -2.49
C MET A 164 3.91 -5.14 -1.14
N ALA A 165 2.61 -5.27 -0.97
CA ALA A 165 1.93 -4.98 0.29
C ALA A 165 1.15 -6.22 0.76
N SER A 166 0.91 -6.31 2.06
CA SER A 166 -0.02 -7.27 2.65
C SER A 166 -1.09 -6.51 3.41
N VAL A 167 -2.35 -6.82 3.18
CA VAL A 167 -3.49 -6.12 3.76
C VAL A 167 -4.56 -7.10 4.23
N ARG A 168 -5.32 -6.69 5.23
CA ARG A 168 -6.53 -7.40 5.64
C ARG A 168 -7.59 -7.24 4.54
N ALA A 169 -8.21 -8.33 4.08
CA ALA A 169 -9.15 -8.32 2.97
C ALA A 169 -10.38 -7.42 3.24
N SER A 170 -10.90 -7.45 4.47
CA SER A 170 -12.01 -6.58 4.89
C SER A 170 -11.64 -5.10 4.86
N ALA A 171 -10.40 -4.75 5.23
CA ALA A 171 -9.89 -3.39 5.14
C ALA A 171 -9.61 -2.96 3.70
N ALA A 172 -9.12 -3.89 2.87
CA ALA A 172 -8.76 -3.63 1.47
C ALA A 172 -9.95 -3.11 0.64
N SER A 173 -11.14 -3.68 0.84
CA SER A 173 -12.36 -3.27 0.12
C SER A 173 -13.28 -2.35 0.91
N GLY A 174 -12.99 -2.13 2.20
CA GLY A 174 -13.80 -1.32 3.12
C GLY A 174 -13.23 0.06 3.42
N SER A 175 -11.98 0.34 3.04
CA SER A 175 -11.28 1.57 3.37
C SER A 175 -10.20 1.90 2.32
N TYR A 176 -9.41 2.95 2.57
CA TYR A 176 -8.27 3.33 1.72
C TYR A 176 -6.95 2.64 2.12
N THR A 177 -7.01 1.50 2.82
CA THR A 177 -5.81 0.81 3.32
C THR A 177 -4.87 0.41 2.19
N VAL A 178 -5.36 -0.12 1.07
CA VAL A 178 -4.49 -0.53 -0.03
C VAL A 178 -3.70 0.65 -0.60
N VAL A 179 -4.35 1.76 -0.90
CA VAL A 179 -3.64 2.93 -1.44
C VAL A 179 -2.76 3.61 -0.38
N HIS A 180 -3.04 3.43 0.90
CA HIS A 180 -2.15 3.80 1.99
C HIS A 180 -0.86 2.97 1.96
N GLU A 181 -0.96 1.64 1.89
CA GLU A 181 0.21 0.77 1.80
C GLU A 181 1.01 1.02 0.50
N ILE A 182 0.33 1.29 -0.60
CA ILE A 182 1.00 1.74 -1.84
C ILE A 182 1.70 3.09 -1.64
N GLY A 183 1.14 3.99 -0.84
CA GLY A 183 1.81 5.23 -0.43
C GLY A 183 3.17 4.96 0.24
N HIS A 184 3.27 3.94 1.10
CA HIS A 184 4.56 3.52 1.67
C HIS A 184 5.52 2.99 0.60
N ILE A 185 5.04 2.21 -0.37
CA ILE A 185 5.86 1.75 -1.51
C ILE A 185 6.44 2.95 -2.27
N PHE A 186 5.70 4.03 -2.43
CA PHE A 186 6.19 5.29 -3.01
C PHE A 186 7.11 6.10 -2.09
N GLY A 187 7.22 5.77 -0.80
CA GLY A 187 8.06 6.46 0.18
C GLY A 187 7.34 7.48 1.04
N CYS A 188 6.00 7.49 1.02
CA CYS A 188 5.20 8.29 1.94
C CYS A 188 5.17 7.65 3.33
N GLN A 189 5.24 8.47 4.36
CA GLN A 189 5.16 8.08 5.76
C GLN A 189 3.86 8.57 6.39
N HIS A 190 3.59 8.11 7.58
CA HIS A 190 2.47 8.59 8.40
C HIS A 190 2.61 10.08 8.74
N SER A 191 1.99 10.53 9.80
CA SER A 191 2.18 11.90 10.29
C SER A 191 3.61 12.13 10.81
N ARG A 192 3.99 13.39 10.97
CA ARG A 192 5.34 13.78 11.42
C ARG A 192 5.73 13.17 12.76
N GLU A 193 4.77 12.96 13.65
CA GLU A 193 4.98 12.38 14.97
C GLU A 193 5.31 10.87 14.91
N ALA A 194 4.96 10.23 13.79
CA ALA A 194 5.21 8.80 13.53
C ALA A 194 6.34 8.57 12.51
N MET A 195 7.13 9.61 12.18
CA MET A 195 8.22 9.49 11.22
C MET A 195 9.36 8.60 11.72
N ASP A 196 9.79 7.67 10.87
CA ASP A 196 11.07 7.00 11.04
C ASP A 196 12.22 7.92 10.60
N ALA A 197 13.30 7.92 11.37
CA ALA A 197 14.48 8.71 11.05
C ALA A 197 15.11 8.25 9.72
N GLY A 198 15.38 9.17 8.82
CA GLY A 198 16.19 8.92 7.62
C GLY A 198 15.45 8.95 6.29
N THR A 199 14.16 9.23 6.25
CA THR A 199 13.38 9.36 5.02
C THR A 199 13.14 10.82 4.64
N HIS A 200 12.43 11.04 3.54
CA HIS A 200 12.19 12.40 3.03
C HIS A 200 11.32 13.21 4.00
N PRO A 201 11.82 14.34 4.55
CA PRO A 201 11.17 15.04 5.66
C PRO A 201 9.83 15.69 5.29
N TYR A 202 9.51 15.79 3.99
CA TYR A 202 8.25 16.33 3.49
C TYR A 202 7.22 15.24 3.13
N ALA A 203 7.64 13.98 2.96
CA ALA A 203 6.79 12.91 2.45
C ALA A 203 5.92 12.29 3.55
N VAL A 204 5.15 13.09 4.24
CA VAL A 204 4.33 12.67 5.38
C VAL A 204 2.86 13.04 5.20
N GLY A 205 1.98 12.26 5.79
CA GLY A 205 0.56 12.56 5.87
C GLY A 205 0.28 13.81 6.67
N ALA A 206 -0.88 14.41 6.45
CA ALA A 206 -1.36 15.58 7.15
C ALA A 206 -2.62 15.29 7.95
N SER A 207 -2.74 15.94 9.11
CA SER A 207 -3.93 15.91 9.98
C SER A 207 -4.37 17.33 10.30
N ARG A 208 -5.64 17.63 10.03
CA ARG A 208 -6.28 18.95 10.26
C ARG A 208 -7.70 18.68 10.74
N ALA A 209 -7.94 18.77 12.03
CA ALA A 209 -9.24 18.44 12.60
C ALA A 209 -10.39 19.12 11.82
N PRO A 210 -11.46 18.43 11.47
CA PRO A 210 -11.77 17.04 11.84
C PRO A 210 -11.22 15.97 10.85
N TYR A 211 -10.33 16.34 9.91
CA TYR A 211 -9.87 15.49 8.82
C TYR A 211 -8.42 15.05 8.97
N TYR A 212 -8.10 13.87 8.39
CA TYR A 212 -6.73 13.40 8.16
C TYR A 212 -6.62 12.78 6.77
N THR A 213 -5.47 12.91 6.12
CA THR A 213 -5.20 12.37 4.78
C THR A 213 -5.01 10.84 4.83
N VAL A 214 -4.94 10.19 3.67
CA VAL A 214 -4.75 8.74 3.57
C VAL A 214 -3.52 8.25 4.36
N MET A 215 -2.41 9.01 4.34
CA MET A 215 -1.21 8.72 5.14
C MET A 215 -1.24 9.36 6.53
N GLY A 216 -2.24 10.17 6.84
CA GLY A 216 -2.43 10.76 8.16
C GLY A 216 -2.87 9.73 9.18
N PHE A 217 -2.71 10.07 10.45
CA PHE A 217 -3.06 9.19 11.57
C PHE A 217 -4.12 9.84 12.46
N PRO A 218 -5.16 9.12 12.86
CA PRO A 218 -6.16 9.64 13.79
C PRO A 218 -5.64 9.64 15.23
N SER A 219 -4.42 10.16 15.45
CA SER A 219 -3.76 10.17 16.75
C SER A 219 -4.17 11.33 17.66
N GLN A 220 -4.94 12.28 17.14
CA GLN A 220 -5.39 13.47 17.85
C GLN A 220 -6.88 13.41 18.12
N GLU A 221 -7.27 13.89 19.30
CA GLU A 221 -8.66 14.07 19.65
C GLU A 221 -9.35 15.00 18.64
N GLY A 222 -10.52 14.61 18.14
CA GLY A 222 -11.27 15.37 17.14
C GLY A 222 -10.97 15.04 15.67
N LEU A 223 -10.05 14.10 15.35
CA LEU A 223 -9.89 13.58 14.01
C LEU A 223 -10.86 12.40 13.80
N VAL A 224 -11.85 12.60 12.95
CA VAL A 224 -12.97 11.66 12.80
C VAL A 224 -13.20 11.19 11.37
N GLU A 225 -12.62 11.86 10.38
CA GLU A 225 -12.86 11.51 8.97
C GLU A 225 -11.54 11.42 8.20
N GLN A 226 -11.33 10.28 7.55
CA GLN A 226 -10.23 10.11 6.60
C GLN A 226 -10.61 10.76 5.27
N ALA A 227 -9.90 11.81 4.89
CA ALA A 227 -10.02 12.44 3.59
C ALA A 227 -9.39 11.52 2.52
N PRO A 228 -10.09 11.18 1.42
CA PRO A 228 -9.56 10.33 0.35
C PRO A 228 -8.59 11.10 -0.55
N ILE A 229 -7.53 11.63 0.03
CA ILE A 229 -6.47 12.40 -0.63
C ILE A 229 -5.12 12.14 0.02
N PHE A 230 -4.04 12.25 -0.76
CA PHE A 230 -2.70 12.41 -0.24
C PHE A 230 -2.44 13.86 0.17
N SER A 231 -1.55 14.07 1.13
CA SER A 231 -1.14 15.40 1.58
C SER A 231 -0.42 16.18 0.48
N SER A 232 -0.74 17.46 0.37
CA SER A 232 -0.05 18.42 -0.49
C SER A 232 -0.48 19.85 -0.11
N PRO A 233 0.36 20.87 -0.31
CA PRO A 233 -0.07 22.27 -0.18
C PRO A 233 -1.24 22.63 -1.11
N ASN A 234 -1.48 21.85 -2.17
CA ASN A 234 -2.56 22.05 -3.14
C ASN A 234 -3.77 21.12 -2.90
N SER A 235 -3.66 20.14 -2.00
CA SER A 235 -4.77 19.22 -1.69
C SER A 235 -5.78 19.91 -0.78
N VAL A 236 -7.04 19.97 -1.22
CA VAL A 236 -8.13 20.58 -0.44
C VAL A 236 -9.24 19.57 -0.22
N TRP A 237 -9.67 19.37 1.01
CA TRP A 237 -10.81 18.55 1.36
C TRP A 237 -11.83 19.35 2.15
N LYS A 238 -13.07 19.41 1.65
CA LYS A 238 -14.17 20.17 2.26
C LYS A 238 -13.77 21.61 2.70
N GLY A 239 -12.95 22.29 1.88
CA GLY A 239 -12.48 23.65 2.14
C GLY A 239 -11.24 23.75 3.03
N VAL A 240 -10.70 22.65 3.54
CA VAL A 240 -9.49 22.62 4.37
C VAL A 240 -8.29 22.20 3.53
N VAL A 241 -7.18 22.96 3.58
CA VAL A 241 -5.91 22.58 2.94
C VAL A 241 -5.27 21.45 3.74
N MET A 242 -5.01 20.32 3.07
CA MET A 242 -4.58 19.07 3.67
C MET A 242 -3.11 18.77 3.35
N GLY A 243 -2.24 19.70 3.72
CA GLY A 243 -0.80 19.57 3.60
C GLY A 243 -0.09 20.91 3.60
N SER A 244 1.21 20.87 3.40
CA SER A 244 2.11 22.03 3.38
C SER A 244 3.38 21.69 2.60
N ALA A 245 4.31 22.63 2.45
CA ALA A 245 5.62 22.34 1.84
C ALA A 245 6.42 21.26 2.57
N THR A 246 6.05 20.94 3.79
CA THR A 246 6.67 19.88 4.62
C THR A 246 5.73 18.71 4.93
N GLU A 247 4.56 18.64 4.27
CA GLU A 247 3.58 17.55 4.33
C GLU A 247 3.04 17.35 2.92
N ASP A 248 3.81 16.67 2.05
CA ASP A 248 3.57 16.61 0.60
C ASP A 248 3.88 15.21 0.03
N CYS A 249 2.98 14.27 0.31
CA CYS A 249 3.03 12.92 -0.28
C CYS A 249 2.80 12.94 -1.79
N VAL A 250 1.98 13.89 -2.31
CA VAL A 250 1.76 14.03 -3.76
C VAL A 250 3.07 14.30 -4.49
N ARG A 251 3.90 15.19 -3.95
CA ARG A 251 5.24 15.44 -4.50
C ARG A 251 6.07 14.17 -4.53
N LYS A 252 6.14 13.42 -3.43
CA LYS A 252 6.93 12.18 -3.35
C LYS A 252 6.45 11.12 -4.33
N ILE A 253 5.15 10.94 -4.47
CA ILE A 253 4.57 10.02 -5.44
C ILE A 253 4.96 10.42 -6.87
N ASN A 254 4.82 11.71 -7.23
CA ASN A 254 5.17 12.20 -8.56
C ASN A 254 6.68 12.07 -8.85
N GLU A 255 7.56 12.28 -7.88
CA GLU A 255 9.02 12.10 -8.01
C GLU A 255 9.39 10.64 -8.32
N ARG A 256 8.60 9.66 -7.83
CA ARG A 256 8.88 8.24 -8.03
C ARG A 256 8.00 7.55 -9.08
N LEU A 257 7.05 8.26 -9.65
CA LEU A 257 6.06 7.66 -10.54
C LEU A 257 6.72 6.95 -11.75
N SER A 258 7.69 7.57 -12.40
CA SER A 258 8.40 6.98 -13.54
C SER A 258 9.23 5.74 -13.15
N GLU A 259 9.81 5.72 -11.96
CA GLU A 259 10.53 4.55 -11.44
C GLU A 259 9.59 3.37 -11.22
N VAL A 260 8.45 3.61 -10.57
CA VAL A 260 7.48 2.53 -10.25
C VAL A 260 6.81 2.01 -11.53
N LEU A 261 6.50 2.88 -12.49
CA LEU A 261 6.00 2.49 -13.82
C LEU A 261 6.97 1.63 -14.65
N ALA A 262 8.24 1.61 -14.28
CA ALA A 262 9.24 0.77 -14.94
C ALA A 262 9.46 -0.57 -14.23
N PHE A 263 8.69 -0.88 -13.19
CA PHE A 263 8.88 -2.12 -12.43
C PHE A 263 8.47 -3.37 -13.20
N ASP A 264 7.55 -3.28 -14.13
CA ASP A 264 7.18 -4.37 -15.04
C ASP A 264 8.25 -4.65 -16.13
N GLN A 265 9.02 -3.61 -16.53
CA GLN A 265 9.90 -3.62 -17.71
C GLN A 265 11.35 -4.06 -17.43
N GLN A 266 11.76 -4.26 -16.18
CA GLN A 266 13.17 -4.42 -15.81
C GLN A 266 13.71 -5.87 -15.81
N ASP A 267 13.04 -6.85 -16.41
CA ASP A 267 13.48 -8.25 -16.43
C ASP A 267 14.02 -8.73 -17.79
N GLU A 268 14.32 -7.83 -18.73
CA GLU A 268 15.03 -8.16 -19.96
C GLU A 268 16.55 -7.92 -19.78
N GLY A 269 17.19 -8.77 -18.96
CA GLY A 269 18.63 -8.74 -18.73
C GLY A 269 19.18 -10.10 -18.30
#